data_f906a5e8a9957a1cadd3aa99cbeaaf18
#
_entry.id   f906a5e8a9957a1cadd3aa99cbeaaf18
#
_cell.length_a   1.000
_cell.length_b   1.000
_cell.length_c   1.000
_cell.angle_alpha   90.00
_cell.angle_beta   90.00
_cell.angle_gamma   90.00
#
_symmetry.space_group_name_H-M   'P 1'
#
loop_
_entity.id
_entity.type
_entity.pdbx_description
1 polymer ?
#
loop_
_entity_poly.entity_id
_entity_poly.type
_entity_poly.pdbx_seq_one_letter_code
_entity_poly.pdbx_strand_id
1 'polypeptide(L)'
;TQPFGYNYLGGKLLALLASSKELKQQFDEKYGTDLKYFETTSLYGSTKGVSMYDGLKPFLRHIGDTESKFLPLFHDDVFRDFFWWFNERNGGERLISADKSSKKLKIQVKMISIIRNSLKDDDKLKQFNNCIDHAMSLTEKKRYYLGDFRHTSEEAITWWKKKASKRF
;
A
#
# COMPACT_ATOMS: atom_id res chain seq x y z
N THR A 1 1.05 8.89 5.85
CA THR A 1 1.78 10.14 6.20
C THR A 1 0.85 11.32 6.01
N GLN A 2 0.94 12.31 6.88
CA GLN A 2 0.13 13.53 6.80
C GLN A 2 0.45 14.29 5.50
N PRO A 3 -0.56 14.85 4.80
CA PRO A 3 -0.33 15.48 3.50
C PRO A 3 0.73 16.58 3.52
N PHE A 4 0.76 17.42 4.55
CA PHE A 4 1.75 18.48 4.68
C PHE A 4 3.15 18.02 5.11
N GLY A 5 3.29 16.80 5.61
CA GLY A 5 4.59 16.16 5.91
C GLY A 5 5.13 15.29 4.79
N TYR A 6 4.34 15.07 3.75
CA TYR A 6 4.63 14.09 2.70
C TYR A 6 5.99 14.30 2.02
N ASN A 7 6.33 15.52 1.66
CA ASN A 7 7.57 15.84 0.96
C ASN A 7 8.77 16.01 1.91
N TYR A 8 8.55 16.35 3.17
CA TYR A 8 9.59 16.72 4.13
C TYR A 8 9.95 15.59 5.09
N LEU A 9 8.97 15.02 5.75
CA LEU A 9 9.17 14.01 6.78
C LEU A 9 9.18 12.58 6.21
N GLY A 10 8.35 12.32 5.23
CA GLY A 10 8.28 11.09 4.42
C GLY A 10 8.23 9.76 5.17
N GLY A 11 7.69 8.76 4.49
CA GLY A 11 7.66 7.39 5.01
C GLY A 11 9.04 6.75 5.22
N LYS A 12 10.11 7.35 4.68
CA LYS A 12 11.48 6.84 4.83
C LYS A 12 11.97 6.90 6.27
N LEU A 13 11.75 8.04 6.96
CA LEU A 13 12.11 8.15 8.37
C LEU A 13 11.32 7.15 9.22
N LEU A 14 10.03 7.00 8.94
CA LEU A 14 9.19 6.05 9.65
C LEU A 14 9.68 4.60 9.47
N ALA A 15 10.07 4.23 8.25
CA ALA A 15 10.63 2.90 7.97
C ALA A 15 11.98 2.66 8.68
N LEU A 16 12.82 3.71 8.79
CA LEU A 16 14.08 3.65 9.52
C LEU A 16 13.84 3.46 11.03
N LEU A 17 12.93 4.24 11.62
CA LEU A 17 12.56 4.11 13.03
C LEU A 17 11.92 2.76 13.34
N ALA A 18 11.09 2.24 12.41
CA ALA A 18 10.45 0.93 12.54
C ALA A 18 11.47 -0.22 12.58
N SER A 19 12.69 -0.04 12.06
CA SER A 19 13.77 -1.02 12.11
C SER A 19 14.80 -0.77 13.21
N SER A 20 14.50 0.09 14.20
CA SER A 20 15.42 0.43 15.30
C SER A 20 15.36 -0.53 16.47
N LYS A 21 16.48 -0.58 17.24
CA LYS A 21 16.58 -1.38 18.46
C LYS A 21 15.52 -1.02 19.49
N GLU A 22 15.29 0.27 19.68
CA GLU A 22 14.38 0.79 20.70
C GLU A 22 12.93 0.40 20.40
N LEU A 23 12.54 0.45 19.11
CA LEU A 23 11.20 0.00 18.74
C LEU A 23 11.04 -1.51 18.96
N LYS A 24 12.04 -2.30 18.58
CA LYS A 24 12.04 -3.74 18.87
C LYS A 24 11.83 -3.99 20.37
N GLN A 25 12.66 -3.34 21.22
CA GLN A 25 12.58 -3.51 22.66
C GLN A 25 11.19 -3.16 23.22
N GLN A 26 10.65 -1.99 22.85
CA GLN A 26 9.33 -1.56 23.28
C GLN A 26 8.22 -2.53 22.84
N PHE A 27 8.35 -3.06 21.63
CA PHE A 27 7.37 -4.00 21.09
C PHE A 27 7.46 -5.34 21.82
N ASP A 28 8.65 -5.86 22.01
CA ASP A 28 8.89 -7.14 22.68
C ASP A 28 8.44 -7.09 24.15
N GLU A 29 8.76 -6.01 24.87
CA GLU A 29 8.29 -5.78 26.23
C GLU A 29 6.77 -5.71 26.33
N LYS A 30 6.14 -4.99 25.39
CA LYS A 30 4.69 -4.78 25.41
C LYS A 30 3.90 -6.05 25.07
N TYR A 31 4.40 -6.86 24.15
CA TYR A 31 3.66 -8.00 23.60
C TYR A 31 4.24 -9.37 23.97
N GLY A 32 5.32 -9.42 24.76
CA GLY A 32 5.99 -10.66 25.13
C GLY A 32 6.58 -11.40 23.92
N THR A 33 7.09 -10.68 22.94
CA THR A 33 7.62 -11.23 21.70
C THR A 33 9.15 -11.17 21.67
N ASP A 34 9.76 -11.75 20.65
CA ASP A 34 11.19 -11.62 20.35
C ASP A 34 11.35 -11.42 18.83
N LEU A 35 11.12 -10.19 18.39
CA LEU A 35 11.22 -9.82 16.99
C LEU A 35 12.64 -10.02 16.46
N LYS A 36 12.80 -10.75 15.37
CA LYS A 36 14.11 -10.98 14.75
C LYS A 36 14.38 -9.98 13.64
N TYR A 37 13.36 -9.63 12.87
CA TYR A 37 13.48 -8.81 11.67
C TYR A 37 12.29 -7.86 11.52
N PHE A 38 12.55 -6.73 10.89
CA PHE A 38 11.56 -5.84 10.32
C PHE A 38 11.49 -6.08 8.81
N GLU A 39 10.31 -6.31 8.31
CA GLU A 39 10.08 -6.62 6.90
C GLU A 39 9.16 -5.59 6.25
N THR A 40 9.48 -5.21 5.02
CA THR A 40 8.63 -4.35 4.20
C THR A 40 8.78 -4.64 2.72
N THR A 41 7.76 -4.31 1.94
CA THR A 41 7.77 -4.47 0.50
C THR A 41 7.52 -3.15 -0.23
N SER A 42 8.00 -3.04 -1.47
CA SER A 42 7.74 -1.92 -2.34
C SER A 42 7.33 -2.39 -3.73
N LEU A 43 6.25 -1.85 -4.27
CA LEU A 43 5.85 -2.01 -5.66
C LEU A 43 6.81 -1.30 -6.62
N TYR A 44 7.46 -0.23 -6.13
CA TYR A 44 8.43 0.51 -6.91
C TYR A 44 9.77 -0.23 -6.95
N GLY A 45 10.44 -0.16 -8.07
CA GLY A 45 11.72 -0.78 -8.32
C GLY A 45 11.65 -2.14 -9.04
N SER A 46 10.48 -2.80 -9.06
CA SER A 46 10.25 -4.00 -9.88
C SER A 46 9.46 -3.69 -11.15
N THR A 47 8.33 -3.01 -11.00
CA THR A 47 7.40 -2.69 -12.08
C THR A 47 7.28 -1.19 -12.36
N LYS A 48 7.57 -0.36 -11.38
CA LYS A 48 7.42 1.11 -11.46
C LYS A 48 8.60 1.82 -10.83
N GLY A 49 9.37 2.58 -11.61
CA GLY A 49 10.38 3.52 -11.13
C GLY A 49 11.36 2.94 -10.10
N VAL A 50 11.94 3.81 -9.27
CA VAL A 50 12.91 3.44 -8.24
C VAL A 50 12.23 3.24 -6.89
N SER A 51 12.57 2.15 -6.19
CA SER A 51 12.04 1.91 -4.85
C SER A 51 12.52 2.98 -3.87
N MET A 52 11.59 3.47 -3.06
CA MET A 52 11.91 4.43 -2.00
C MET A 52 12.86 3.87 -0.93
N TYR A 53 12.96 2.55 -0.81
CA TYR A 53 13.78 1.88 0.21
C TYR A 53 15.19 1.51 -0.25
N ASP A 54 15.50 1.57 -1.56
CA ASP A 54 16.82 1.23 -2.09
C ASP A 54 17.96 2.09 -1.50
N GLY A 55 17.65 3.34 -1.21
CA GLY A 55 18.59 4.28 -0.62
C GLY A 55 18.70 4.24 0.90
N LEU A 56 18.05 3.28 1.60
CA LEU A 56 18.02 3.20 3.07
C LEU A 56 19.06 2.26 3.67
N LYS A 57 20.06 1.85 2.91
CA LYS A 57 21.21 1.11 3.44
C LYS A 57 21.98 1.97 4.46
N PRO A 58 22.48 1.39 5.57
CA PRO A 58 22.50 -0.04 5.92
C PRO A 58 21.26 -0.54 6.69
N PHE A 59 20.28 0.31 6.99
CA PHE A 59 19.12 0.00 7.85
C PHE A 59 18.17 -1.01 7.21
N LEU A 60 17.90 -0.85 5.91
CA LEU A 60 17.08 -1.77 5.13
C LEU A 60 17.87 -2.30 3.94
N ARG A 61 17.86 -3.61 3.77
CA ARG A 61 18.54 -4.32 2.69
C ARG A 61 17.52 -4.97 1.78
N HIS A 62 17.64 -4.76 0.47
CA HIS A 62 16.90 -5.54 -0.52
C HIS A 62 17.43 -6.97 -0.51
N ILE A 63 16.55 -7.94 -0.30
CA ILE A 63 16.92 -9.36 -0.20
C ILE A 63 16.24 -10.24 -1.24
N GLY A 64 15.40 -9.68 -2.08
CA GLY A 64 14.72 -10.40 -3.16
C GLY A 64 13.42 -9.73 -3.54
N ASP A 65 12.66 -10.44 -4.36
CA ASP A 65 11.33 -10.03 -4.79
C ASP A 65 10.29 -11.03 -4.28
N THR A 66 9.12 -10.53 -3.94
CA THR A 66 7.95 -11.35 -3.62
C THR A 66 6.92 -11.24 -4.72
N GLU A 67 6.14 -12.29 -4.92
CA GLU A 67 4.96 -12.25 -5.75
C GLU A 67 3.74 -11.96 -4.88
N SER A 68 2.91 -11.03 -5.32
CA SER A 68 1.62 -10.75 -4.69
C SER A 68 0.53 -10.71 -5.76
N LYS A 69 -0.68 -11.05 -5.35
CA LYS A 69 -1.83 -10.94 -6.25
C LYS A 69 -1.99 -9.50 -6.70
N PHE A 70 -2.13 -9.31 -8.00
CA PHE A 70 -2.49 -8.04 -8.58
C PHE A 70 -3.96 -7.73 -8.20
N LEU A 71 -4.19 -6.50 -7.73
CA LEU A 71 -5.54 -6.01 -7.49
C LEU A 71 -5.84 -4.97 -8.55
N PRO A 72 -6.59 -5.33 -9.61
CA PRO A 72 -6.90 -4.39 -10.67
C PRO A 72 -7.72 -3.24 -10.10
N LEU A 73 -7.31 -2.03 -10.43
CA LEU A 73 -8.05 -0.82 -10.12
C LEU A 73 -8.55 -0.21 -11.41
N PHE A 74 -9.80 0.24 -11.42
CA PHE A 74 -10.30 1.05 -12.52
C PHE A 74 -9.40 2.27 -12.72
N HIS A 75 -9.17 2.62 -13.98
CA HIS A 75 -8.55 3.89 -14.29
C HIS A 75 -9.32 5.03 -13.60
N ASP A 76 -8.64 6.12 -13.25
CA ASP A 76 -9.23 7.18 -12.42
C ASP A 76 -10.47 7.80 -13.05
N ASP A 77 -10.50 7.99 -14.36
CA ASP A 77 -11.66 8.54 -15.07
C ASP A 77 -12.84 7.58 -15.02
N VAL A 78 -12.63 6.30 -15.34
CA VAL A 78 -13.66 5.25 -15.27
C VAL A 78 -14.19 5.08 -13.85
N PHE A 79 -13.30 5.13 -12.85
CA PHE A 79 -13.69 5.06 -11.45
C PHE A 79 -14.57 6.26 -11.06
N ARG A 80 -14.22 7.47 -11.48
CA ARG A 80 -14.96 8.71 -11.19
C ARG A 80 -16.37 8.64 -11.79
N ASP A 81 -16.46 8.25 -13.07
CA ASP A 81 -17.72 8.17 -13.78
C ASP A 81 -18.65 7.13 -13.15
N PHE A 82 -18.14 5.94 -12.82
CA PHE A 82 -18.89 4.94 -12.08
C PHE A 82 -19.29 5.41 -10.68
N PHE A 83 -18.41 6.11 -9.97
CA PHE A 83 -18.71 6.63 -8.64
C PHE A 83 -19.90 7.56 -8.65
N TRP A 84 -19.95 8.52 -9.59
CA TRP A 84 -21.08 9.42 -9.75
C TRP A 84 -22.35 8.68 -10.18
N TRP A 85 -22.26 7.83 -11.18
CA TRP A 85 -23.38 7.06 -11.68
C TRP A 85 -24.04 6.18 -10.60
N PHE A 86 -23.24 5.51 -9.77
CA PHE A 86 -23.77 4.70 -8.68
C PHE A 86 -24.40 5.55 -7.56
N ASN A 87 -23.80 6.69 -7.23
CA ASN A 87 -24.36 7.59 -6.21
C ASN A 87 -25.72 8.16 -6.64
N GLU A 88 -25.87 8.59 -7.90
CA GLU A 88 -27.13 9.08 -8.44
C GLU A 88 -28.22 8.00 -8.38
N ARG A 89 -27.92 6.76 -8.76
CA ARG A 89 -28.87 5.65 -8.70
C ARG A 89 -29.18 5.17 -7.29
N ASN A 90 -28.36 5.49 -6.34
CA ASN A 90 -28.59 5.22 -4.92
C ASN A 90 -29.32 6.37 -4.21
N GLY A 91 -30.12 7.15 -4.93
CA GLY A 91 -30.90 8.26 -4.38
C GLY A 91 -30.06 9.45 -3.93
N GLY A 92 -28.86 9.62 -4.47
CA GLY A 92 -27.90 10.65 -4.05
C GLY A 92 -27.07 10.26 -2.82
N GLU A 93 -27.37 9.13 -2.20
CA GLU A 93 -26.56 8.61 -1.09
C GLU A 93 -25.23 8.03 -1.59
N ARG A 94 -24.17 8.27 -0.83
CA ARG A 94 -22.86 7.70 -1.16
C ARG A 94 -22.86 6.19 -0.95
N LEU A 95 -22.23 5.45 -1.86
CA LEU A 95 -22.02 4.00 -1.74
C LEU A 95 -21.32 3.59 -0.45
N ILE A 96 -20.51 4.48 0.10
CA ILE A 96 -19.85 4.34 1.39
C ILE A 96 -19.95 5.68 2.10
N SER A 97 -20.40 5.63 3.36
CA SER A 97 -20.62 6.83 4.18
C SER A 97 -19.36 7.70 4.31
N ALA A 98 -19.55 9.03 4.36
CA ALA A 98 -18.45 10.00 4.33
C ALA A 98 -17.54 9.97 5.58
N ASP A 99 -18.05 9.47 6.69
CA ASP A 99 -17.35 9.29 7.96
C ASP A 99 -16.33 8.16 7.93
N LYS A 100 -16.43 7.26 6.93
CA LYS A 100 -15.48 6.16 6.75
C LYS A 100 -14.48 6.53 5.67
N SER A 101 -13.21 6.64 6.03
CA SER A 101 -12.11 6.73 5.08
C SER A 101 -12.10 5.50 4.17
N SER A 102 -12.79 5.62 3.05
CA SER A 102 -12.96 4.52 2.10
C SER A 102 -11.89 4.59 1.05
N LYS A 103 -10.99 3.63 1.07
CA LYS A 103 -10.00 3.48 -0.01
C LYS A 103 -10.72 3.17 -1.32
N LYS A 104 -10.24 3.73 -2.43
CA LYS A 104 -10.72 3.47 -3.80
C LYS A 104 -11.02 1.98 -4.03
N LEU A 105 -10.15 1.09 -3.56
CA LEU A 105 -10.34 -0.36 -3.66
C LEU A 105 -11.64 -0.87 -3.03
N LYS A 106 -12.00 -0.39 -1.83
CA LYS A 106 -13.24 -0.83 -1.16
C LYS A 106 -14.49 -0.39 -1.93
N ILE A 107 -14.47 0.83 -2.45
CA ILE A 107 -15.56 1.35 -3.28
C ILE A 107 -15.69 0.52 -4.55
N GLN A 108 -14.56 0.25 -5.21
CA GLN A 108 -14.53 -0.56 -6.43
C GLN A 108 -15.06 -1.99 -6.20
N VAL A 109 -14.66 -2.65 -5.12
CA VAL A 109 -15.18 -3.98 -4.77
C VAL A 109 -16.70 -3.94 -4.61
N LYS A 110 -17.25 -2.90 -3.97
CA LYS A 110 -18.71 -2.73 -3.85
C LYS A 110 -19.37 -2.51 -5.22
N MET A 111 -18.76 -1.69 -6.09
CA MET A 111 -19.25 -1.48 -7.46
C MET A 111 -19.28 -2.80 -8.24
N ILE A 112 -18.22 -3.57 -8.22
CA ILE A 112 -18.12 -4.89 -8.87
C ILE A 112 -19.22 -5.82 -8.36
N SER A 113 -19.47 -5.86 -7.05
CA SER A 113 -20.52 -6.66 -6.46
C SER A 113 -21.91 -6.23 -6.94
N ILE A 114 -22.19 -4.93 -7.03
CA ILE A 114 -23.47 -4.41 -7.53
C ILE A 114 -23.66 -4.77 -8.99
N ILE A 115 -22.64 -4.58 -9.84
CA ILE A 115 -22.70 -4.97 -11.26
C ILE A 115 -23.01 -6.45 -11.39
N ARG A 116 -22.27 -7.31 -10.67
CA ARG A 116 -22.47 -8.77 -10.71
C ARG A 116 -23.89 -9.14 -10.35
N ASN A 117 -24.45 -8.56 -9.30
CA ASN A 117 -25.82 -8.87 -8.83
C ASN A 117 -26.92 -8.28 -9.72
N SER A 118 -26.63 -7.28 -10.54
CA SER A 118 -27.60 -6.66 -11.43
C SER A 118 -27.63 -7.26 -12.84
N LEU A 119 -26.63 -8.03 -13.22
CA LEU A 119 -26.59 -8.75 -14.50
C LEU A 119 -27.54 -9.95 -14.45
N LYS A 120 -28.62 -9.86 -15.23
CA LYS A 120 -29.63 -10.94 -15.36
C LYS A 120 -29.38 -11.87 -16.55
N ASP A 121 -28.51 -11.47 -17.46
CA ASP A 121 -28.11 -12.23 -18.64
C ASP A 121 -26.91 -13.11 -18.25
N ASP A 122 -27.11 -14.42 -18.34
CA ASP A 122 -26.10 -15.40 -17.92
C ASP A 122 -24.80 -15.32 -18.73
N ASP A 123 -24.87 -15.02 -20.03
CA ASP A 123 -23.68 -14.90 -20.87
C ASP A 123 -22.87 -13.66 -20.50
N LYS A 124 -23.53 -12.54 -20.27
CA LYS A 124 -22.88 -11.31 -19.80
C LYS A 124 -22.29 -11.46 -18.41
N LEU A 125 -23.01 -12.13 -17.51
CA LEU A 125 -22.51 -12.43 -16.16
C LEU A 125 -21.26 -13.32 -16.23
N LYS A 126 -21.25 -14.33 -17.08
CA LYS A 126 -20.09 -15.21 -17.29
C LYS A 126 -18.90 -14.44 -17.87
N GLN A 127 -19.12 -13.60 -18.88
CA GLN A 127 -18.07 -12.75 -19.45
C GLN A 127 -17.49 -11.80 -18.41
N PHE A 128 -18.33 -11.15 -17.62
CA PHE A 128 -17.92 -10.25 -16.55
C PHE A 128 -17.08 -10.99 -15.50
N ASN A 129 -17.54 -12.15 -15.03
CA ASN A 129 -16.79 -12.95 -14.06
C ASN A 129 -15.44 -13.40 -14.62
N ASN A 130 -15.38 -13.86 -15.87
CA ASN A 130 -14.13 -14.26 -16.52
C ASN A 130 -13.13 -13.11 -16.59
N CYS A 131 -13.58 -11.90 -16.91
CA CYS A 131 -12.71 -10.70 -16.91
C CYS A 131 -12.15 -10.40 -15.51
N ILE A 132 -12.99 -10.46 -14.48
CA ILE A 132 -12.57 -10.24 -13.09
C ILE A 132 -11.59 -11.32 -12.63
N ASP A 133 -11.90 -12.58 -12.90
CA ASP A 133 -11.06 -13.72 -12.49
C ASP A 133 -9.73 -13.71 -13.21
N HIS A 134 -9.68 -13.36 -14.50
CA HIS A 134 -8.45 -13.16 -15.23
C HIS A 134 -7.61 -12.05 -14.60
N ALA A 135 -8.19 -10.88 -14.34
CA ALA A 135 -7.50 -9.78 -13.70
C ALA A 135 -6.97 -10.14 -12.30
N MET A 136 -7.73 -10.93 -11.53
CA MET A 136 -7.34 -11.41 -10.21
C MET A 136 -6.30 -12.52 -10.24
N SER A 137 -6.11 -13.20 -11.37
CA SER A 137 -5.06 -14.22 -11.55
C SER A 137 -3.67 -13.62 -11.81
N LEU A 138 -3.61 -12.33 -12.20
CA LEU A 138 -2.37 -11.64 -12.43
C LEU A 138 -1.60 -11.45 -11.11
N THR A 139 -0.29 -11.61 -11.19
CA THR A 139 0.62 -11.37 -10.06
C THR A 139 1.46 -10.14 -10.29
N GLU A 140 1.86 -9.49 -9.23
CA GLU A 140 2.72 -8.31 -9.25
C GLU A 140 3.95 -8.55 -8.40
N LYS A 141 5.14 -8.30 -8.96
CA LYS A 141 6.39 -8.40 -8.22
C LYS A 141 6.58 -7.18 -7.33
N LYS A 142 6.97 -7.42 -6.10
CA LYS A 142 7.32 -6.39 -5.11
C LYS A 142 8.72 -6.64 -4.61
N ARG A 143 9.52 -5.60 -4.55
CA ARG A 143 10.84 -5.68 -3.91
C ARG A 143 10.67 -5.88 -2.41
N TYR A 144 11.44 -6.80 -1.86
CA TYR A 144 11.38 -7.22 -0.46
C TYR A 144 12.62 -6.74 0.30
N TYR A 145 12.39 -6.09 1.44
CA TYR A 145 13.44 -5.48 2.26
C TYR A 145 13.39 -5.98 3.68
N LEU A 146 14.58 -6.14 4.26
CA LEU A 146 14.80 -6.62 5.61
C LEU A 146 15.62 -5.61 6.42
N GLY A 147 15.20 -5.32 7.66
CA GLY A 147 15.95 -4.66 8.72
C GLY A 147 16.17 -5.63 9.88
N ASP A 148 17.33 -5.58 10.51
CA ASP A 148 17.75 -6.55 11.54
C ASP A 148 17.89 -5.95 12.94
N PHE A 149 17.33 -4.79 13.17
CA PHE A 149 17.33 -4.08 14.45
C PHE A 149 18.73 -3.79 15.05
N ARG A 150 19.79 -3.75 14.22
CA ARG A 150 21.14 -3.44 14.69
C ARG A 150 21.38 -1.98 15.03
N HIS A 151 20.60 -1.11 14.44
CA HIS A 151 20.77 0.32 14.54
C HIS A 151 19.83 0.96 15.57
N THR A 152 20.29 2.04 16.19
CA THR A 152 19.47 2.83 17.11
C THR A 152 18.59 3.82 16.36
N SER A 153 17.54 4.31 17.02
CA SER A 153 16.70 5.39 16.50
C SER A 153 17.50 6.67 16.29
N GLU A 154 18.50 6.96 17.17
CA GLU A 154 19.35 8.13 17.05
C GLU A 154 20.24 8.07 15.81
N GLU A 155 20.87 6.90 15.54
CA GLU A 155 21.61 6.66 14.29
C GLU A 155 20.72 6.86 13.06
N ALA A 156 19.49 6.32 13.10
CA ALA A 156 18.52 6.46 12.02
C ALA A 156 18.13 7.92 11.76
N ILE A 157 17.86 8.69 12.82
CA ILE A 157 17.52 10.11 12.74
C ILE A 157 18.69 10.92 12.20
N THR A 158 19.90 10.68 12.71
CA THR A 158 21.13 11.38 12.29
C THR A 158 21.40 11.14 10.80
N TRP A 159 21.33 9.88 10.39
CA TRP A 159 21.49 9.52 8.98
C TRP A 159 20.42 10.17 8.10
N TRP A 160 19.15 10.15 8.55
CA TRP A 160 18.06 10.77 7.81
C TRP A 160 18.21 12.28 7.69
N LYS A 161 18.58 12.99 8.77
CA LYS A 161 18.87 14.43 8.76
C LYS A 161 19.93 14.78 7.72
N LYS A 162 21.03 14.02 7.68
CA LYS A 162 22.12 14.21 6.69
C LYS A 162 21.63 14.02 5.24
N LYS A 163 20.66 13.13 5.02
CA LYS A 163 20.08 12.91 3.68
C LYS A 163 19.02 13.97 3.35
N ALA A 164 18.23 14.38 4.32
CA ALA A 164 17.18 15.37 4.14
C ALA A 164 17.75 16.76 3.84
N SER A 165 18.82 17.17 4.56
CA SER A 165 19.48 18.47 4.37
C SER A 165 20.06 18.69 2.97
N LYS A 166 20.23 17.63 2.17
CA LYS A 166 20.67 17.76 0.77
C LYS A 166 19.53 18.11 -0.20
N ARG A 167 18.29 18.24 0.30
CA ARG A 167 17.10 18.55 -0.51
C ARG A 167 16.64 20.00 -0.34
N PHE A 168 17.25 20.67 0.61
CA PHE A 168 17.08 22.09 0.92
C PHE A 168 18.42 22.80 0.74
#